data_79f91935a7a2c1a8e1696c78a0066c58
#
_entry.id   79f91935a7a2c1a8e1696c78a0066c58
#
_cell.length_a   1.000
_cell.length_b   1.000
_cell.length_c   1.000
_cell.angle_alpha   90.00
_cell.angle_beta   90.00
_cell.angle_gamma   90.00
#
_symmetry.space_group_name_H-M   'P 1'
#
loop_
_entity.id
_entity.type
_entity.pdbx_description
1 polymer ?
#
loop_
_entity_poly.entity_id
_entity_poly.type
_entity_poly.pdbx_seq_one_letter_code
_entity_poly.pdbx_strand_id
1 'polypeptide(L)'
;MTNSLIEIRNLSVSFPSEVGTVQAVRNISLDIRAGEVLGIVGESGSGKTVTSLAAIGLLPESATVSGSVMFNGVNLLELNDDQMSKYRGNQISMIFQDPLSALNPVHTIGRQIAEALLIHKEISTEAAHKRAIELLEIVGIPRPAERAQSYPHEFSGGMRQRVMIALAIANEPKVLLADEPTTALDVTVQAQILDVLKTARD
;
A
#
# COMPACT_ATOMS: atom_id res chain seq x y z
N MET A 1 2.34 -21.01 -19.94
CA MET A 1 1.79 -20.71 -18.60
C MET A 1 2.12 -19.25 -18.35
N THR A 2 1.12 -18.39 -18.23
CA THR A 2 1.31 -16.95 -17.94
C THR A 2 1.87 -16.84 -16.53
N ASN A 3 3.08 -16.29 -16.42
CA ASN A 3 3.77 -16.13 -15.13
C ASN A 3 3.19 -14.86 -14.43
N SER A 4 1.91 -14.92 -14.06
CA SER A 4 1.25 -13.85 -13.34
C SER A 4 1.72 -13.86 -11.88
N LEU A 5 2.08 -12.70 -11.36
CA LEU A 5 2.48 -12.50 -9.98
C LEU A 5 1.24 -12.46 -9.06
N ILE A 6 0.20 -11.77 -9.54
CA ILE A 6 -1.11 -11.74 -8.90
C ILE A 6 -2.20 -12.05 -9.93
N GLU A 7 -3.18 -12.87 -9.55
CA GLU A 7 -4.34 -13.20 -10.38
C GLU A 7 -5.62 -12.99 -9.58
N ILE A 8 -6.45 -12.08 -10.03
CA ILE A 8 -7.79 -11.87 -9.49
C ILE A 8 -8.79 -12.54 -10.43
N ARG A 9 -9.69 -13.38 -9.89
CA ARG A 9 -10.71 -14.09 -10.67
C ARG A 9 -12.08 -13.94 -10.01
N ASN A 10 -13.02 -13.44 -10.80
CA ASN A 10 -14.43 -13.30 -10.45
C ASN A 10 -14.65 -12.60 -9.10
N LEU A 11 -13.78 -11.65 -8.75
CA LEU A 11 -13.86 -10.92 -7.48
C LEU A 11 -15.14 -10.10 -7.44
N SER A 12 -15.94 -10.34 -6.42
CA SER A 12 -17.13 -9.56 -6.12
C SER A 12 -17.11 -9.17 -4.65
N VAL A 13 -17.51 -7.93 -4.37
CA VAL A 13 -17.58 -7.39 -3.01
C VAL A 13 -18.93 -6.71 -2.81
N SER A 14 -19.58 -7.03 -1.72
CA SER A 14 -20.84 -6.40 -1.32
C SER A 14 -20.85 -6.02 0.15
N PHE A 15 -21.62 -4.99 0.47
CA PHE A 15 -21.84 -4.48 1.82
C PHE A 15 -23.32 -4.47 2.15
N PRO A 16 -23.70 -4.81 3.39
CA PRO A 16 -25.06 -4.60 3.87
C PRO A 16 -25.36 -3.09 3.95
N SER A 17 -26.59 -2.70 3.63
CA SER A 17 -27.09 -1.34 3.82
C SER A 17 -28.53 -1.39 4.36
N GLU A 18 -29.04 -0.24 4.82
CA GLU A 18 -30.42 -0.14 5.35
C GLU A 18 -31.50 -0.51 4.32
N VAL A 19 -31.21 -0.33 3.04
CA VAL A 19 -32.14 -0.60 1.92
C VAL A 19 -31.83 -1.92 1.20
N GLY A 20 -30.89 -2.75 1.72
CA GLY A 20 -30.51 -4.02 1.08
C GLY A 20 -28.98 -4.18 0.96
N THR A 21 -28.52 -4.82 -0.11
CA THR A 21 -27.09 -5.09 -0.35
C THR A 21 -26.56 -4.20 -1.46
N VAL A 22 -25.48 -3.48 -1.18
CA VAL A 22 -24.75 -2.67 -2.18
C VAL A 22 -23.63 -3.51 -2.78
N GLN A 23 -23.66 -3.73 -4.09
CA GLN A 23 -22.60 -4.40 -4.84
C GLN A 23 -21.53 -3.38 -5.24
N ALA A 24 -20.43 -3.32 -4.49
CA ALA A 24 -19.34 -2.38 -4.73
C ALA A 24 -18.38 -2.85 -5.85
N VAL A 25 -18.16 -4.17 -5.95
CA VAL A 25 -17.37 -4.81 -7.02
C VAL A 25 -18.17 -5.96 -7.58
N ARG A 26 -18.20 -6.08 -8.92
CA ARG A 26 -19.03 -7.07 -9.63
C ARG A 26 -18.18 -7.88 -10.59
N ASN A 27 -17.83 -9.10 -10.18
CA ASN A 27 -17.20 -10.13 -11.02
C ASN A 27 -16.02 -9.63 -11.85
N ILE A 28 -15.05 -8.96 -11.22
CA ILE A 28 -13.85 -8.50 -11.92
C ILE A 28 -12.79 -9.59 -11.96
N SER A 29 -12.04 -9.62 -13.09
CA SER A 29 -10.88 -10.48 -13.25
C SER A 29 -9.75 -9.71 -13.89
N LEU A 30 -8.54 -9.83 -13.36
CA LEU A 30 -7.35 -9.19 -13.89
C LEU A 30 -6.09 -9.96 -13.46
N ASP A 31 -5.01 -9.77 -14.20
CA ASP A 31 -3.71 -10.35 -13.95
C ASP A 31 -2.65 -9.27 -13.90
N ILE A 32 -1.67 -9.42 -13.03
CA ILE A 32 -0.48 -8.55 -12.96
C ILE A 32 0.76 -9.44 -13.01
N ARG A 33 1.67 -9.14 -13.92
CA ARG A 33 2.95 -9.84 -14.08
C ARG A 33 4.06 -9.14 -13.31
N ALA A 34 5.14 -9.85 -13.06
CA ALA A 34 6.34 -9.22 -12.49
C ALA A 34 6.86 -8.10 -13.42
N GLY A 35 7.18 -6.94 -12.83
CA GLY A 35 7.62 -5.74 -13.55
C GLY A 35 6.54 -4.99 -14.33
N GLU A 36 5.28 -5.46 -14.29
CA GLU A 36 4.15 -4.80 -14.95
C GLU A 36 3.58 -3.67 -14.07
N VAL A 37 3.12 -2.61 -14.72
CA VAL A 37 2.32 -1.55 -14.11
C VAL A 37 0.92 -1.60 -14.71
N LEU A 38 -0.07 -1.96 -13.89
CA LEU A 38 -1.48 -1.98 -14.30
C LEU A 38 -2.20 -0.73 -13.77
N GLY A 39 -2.71 0.09 -14.66
CA GLY A 39 -3.56 1.24 -14.30
C GLY A 39 -5.04 0.85 -14.26
N ILE A 40 -5.70 1.10 -13.12
CA ILE A 40 -7.15 0.94 -12.96
C ILE A 40 -7.78 2.33 -12.97
N VAL A 41 -8.60 2.60 -13.98
CA VAL A 41 -9.26 3.89 -14.18
C VAL A 41 -10.77 3.74 -14.00
N GLY A 42 -11.40 4.72 -13.38
CA GLY A 42 -12.86 4.76 -13.17
C GLY A 42 -13.26 5.95 -12.31
N GLU A 43 -14.56 6.26 -12.33
CA GLU A 43 -15.13 7.35 -11.54
C GLU A 43 -14.98 7.13 -10.02
N SER A 44 -15.17 8.18 -9.23
CA SER A 44 -15.25 8.04 -7.77
C SER A 44 -16.40 7.08 -7.40
N GLY A 45 -16.15 6.17 -6.46
CA GLY A 45 -17.14 5.16 -6.07
C GLY A 45 -17.26 3.95 -7.02
N SER A 46 -16.44 3.84 -8.07
CA SER A 46 -16.48 2.69 -9.01
C SER A 46 -15.88 1.39 -8.45
N GLY A 47 -15.43 1.37 -7.20
CA GLY A 47 -14.91 0.16 -6.53
C GLY A 47 -13.39 -0.05 -6.60
N LYS A 48 -12.59 0.91 -7.10
CA LYS A 48 -11.12 0.81 -7.19
C LYS A 48 -10.48 0.51 -5.83
N THR A 49 -10.71 1.38 -4.86
CA THR A 49 -10.24 1.23 -3.47
C THR A 49 -10.71 -0.07 -2.84
N VAL A 50 -12.00 -0.40 -3.03
CA VAL A 50 -12.59 -1.64 -2.48
C VAL A 50 -11.91 -2.88 -3.07
N THR A 51 -11.57 -2.86 -4.35
CA THR A 51 -10.82 -3.94 -5.02
C THR A 51 -9.43 -4.13 -4.41
N SER A 52 -8.70 -3.03 -4.21
CA SER A 52 -7.36 -3.07 -3.60
C SER A 52 -7.41 -3.57 -2.15
N LEU A 53 -8.36 -3.07 -1.35
CA LEU A 53 -8.55 -3.50 0.04
C LEU A 53 -8.99 -4.97 0.14
N ALA A 54 -9.85 -5.44 -0.78
CA ALA A 54 -10.24 -6.84 -0.86
C ALA A 54 -9.03 -7.74 -1.11
N ALA A 55 -8.14 -7.34 -2.03
CA ALA A 55 -6.96 -8.12 -2.39
C ALA A 55 -6.00 -8.35 -1.21
N ILE A 56 -5.98 -7.46 -0.23
CA ILE A 56 -5.12 -7.56 0.96
C ILE A 56 -5.90 -7.83 2.27
N GLY A 57 -7.19 -8.17 2.16
CA GLY A 57 -8.03 -8.53 3.31
C GLY A 57 -8.19 -7.41 4.34
N LEU A 58 -8.30 -6.14 3.90
CA LEU A 58 -8.50 -4.97 4.77
C LEU A 58 -9.92 -4.38 4.69
N LEU A 59 -10.87 -5.13 4.13
CA LEU A 59 -12.28 -4.75 4.19
C LEU A 59 -12.84 -5.00 5.60
N PRO A 60 -13.86 -4.24 6.03
CA PRO A 60 -14.54 -4.49 7.30
C PRO A 60 -15.22 -5.86 7.29
N GLU A 61 -15.39 -6.48 8.46
CA GLU A 61 -16.02 -7.80 8.63
C GLU A 61 -17.44 -7.89 8.05
N SER A 62 -18.13 -6.75 7.94
CA SER A 62 -19.45 -6.68 7.32
C SER A 62 -19.44 -6.90 5.81
N ALA A 63 -18.28 -6.81 5.17
CA ALA A 63 -18.16 -7.04 3.73
C ALA A 63 -18.24 -8.53 3.39
N THR A 64 -19.02 -8.85 2.37
CA THR A 64 -19.02 -10.18 1.77
C THR A 64 -18.14 -10.16 0.53
N VAL A 65 -17.08 -10.96 0.53
CA VAL A 65 -16.12 -11.08 -0.58
C VAL A 65 -16.22 -12.48 -1.18
N SER A 66 -16.22 -12.57 -2.50
CA SER A 66 -16.20 -13.84 -3.24
C SER A 66 -15.29 -13.76 -4.46
N GLY A 67 -14.91 -14.92 -5.01
CA GLY A 67 -13.91 -15.04 -6.06
C GLY A 67 -12.58 -15.55 -5.52
N SER A 68 -11.47 -15.21 -6.16
CA SER A 68 -10.12 -15.53 -5.67
C SER A 68 -9.12 -14.44 -5.98
N VAL A 69 -8.11 -14.32 -5.11
CA VAL A 69 -6.93 -13.47 -5.31
C VAL A 69 -5.71 -14.35 -5.10
N MET A 70 -5.15 -14.84 -6.19
CA MET A 70 -3.99 -15.73 -6.16
C MET A 70 -2.70 -14.90 -6.19
N PHE A 71 -1.81 -15.17 -5.24
CA PHE A 71 -0.46 -14.60 -5.19
C PHE A 71 0.54 -15.72 -4.99
N ASN A 72 1.43 -15.93 -5.96
CA ASN A 72 2.40 -17.04 -5.94
C ASN A 72 1.76 -18.41 -5.61
N GLY A 73 0.56 -18.70 -6.13
CA GLY A 73 -0.15 -19.96 -5.92
C GLY A 73 -0.95 -20.05 -4.62
N VAL A 74 -1.00 -19.01 -3.80
CA VAL A 74 -1.78 -18.94 -2.56
C VAL A 74 -3.01 -18.06 -2.77
N ASN A 75 -4.20 -18.54 -2.41
CA ASN A 75 -5.41 -17.71 -2.43
C ASN A 75 -5.46 -16.84 -1.16
N LEU A 76 -5.24 -15.54 -1.33
CA LEU A 76 -5.19 -14.60 -0.22
C LEU A 76 -6.54 -14.45 0.50
N LEU A 77 -7.67 -14.67 -0.19
CA LEU A 77 -9.00 -14.58 0.42
C LEU A 77 -9.32 -15.72 1.39
N GLU A 78 -8.54 -16.81 1.37
CA GLU A 78 -8.70 -17.95 2.27
C GLU A 78 -7.83 -17.85 3.53
N LEU A 79 -6.95 -16.83 3.59
CA LEU A 79 -6.06 -16.63 4.73
C LEU A 79 -6.80 -15.94 5.88
N ASN A 80 -6.50 -16.38 7.10
CA ASN A 80 -6.88 -15.63 8.29
C ASN A 80 -5.94 -14.44 8.50
N ASP A 81 -6.25 -13.57 9.48
CA ASP A 81 -5.48 -12.33 9.69
C ASP A 81 -4.01 -12.57 10.05
N ASP A 82 -3.71 -13.57 10.90
CA ASP A 82 -2.33 -13.95 11.26
C ASP A 82 -1.53 -14.45 10.06
N GLN A 83 -2.17 -15.16 9.14
CA GLN A 83 -1.53 -15.61 7.91
C GLN A 83 -1.33 -14.45 6.93
N MET A 84 -2.35 -13.58 6.80
CA MET A 84 -2.32 -12.43 5.89
C MET A 84 -1.31 -11.37 6.35
N SER A 85 -1.07 -11.21 7.65
CA SER A 85 -0.07 -10.28 8.21
C SER A 85 1.35 -10.56 7.69
N LYS A 86 1.68 -11.79 7.31
CA LYS A 86 2.97 -12.17 6.71
C LYS A 86 3.15 -11.64 5.28
N TYR A 87 2.05 -11.33 4.60
CA TYR A 87 2.04 -10.77 3.24
C TYR A 87 1.95 -9.25 3.26
N ARG A 88 1.08 -8.69 4.11
CA ARG A 88 0.88 -7.23 4.24
C ARG A 88 2.16 -6.55 4.69
N GLY A 89 2.54 -5.47 4.00
CA GLY A 89 3.73 -4.70 4.30
C GLY A 89 5.07 -5.40 4.00
N ASN A 90 5.05 -6.67 3.63
CA ASN A 90 6.22 -7.48 3.29
C ASN A 90 6.22 -7.84 1.79
N GLN A 91 5.31 -8.73 1.36
CA GLN A 91 5.23 -9.19 -0.03
C GLN A 91 4.29 -8.31 -0.87
N ILE A 92 3.24 -7.80 -0.26
CA ILE A 92 2.24 -6.93 -0.86
C ILE A 92 2.09 -5.71 0.05
N SER A 93 2.27 -4.52 -0.50
CA SER A 93 2.12 -3.27 0.24
C SER A 93 1.11 -2.36 -0.44
N MET A 94 0.60 -1.38 0.30
CA MET A 94 -0.38 -0.42 -0.21
C MET A 94 -0.02 1.01 0.15
N ILE A 95 -0.16 1.89 -0.83
CA ILE A 95 -0.15 3.34 -0.65
C ILE A 95 -1.61 3.78 -0.58
N PHE A 96 -2.03 4.27 0.58
CA PHE A 96 -3.41 4.74 0.81
C PHE A 96 -3.63 6.14 0.24
N GLN A 97 -4.88 6.46 -0.03
CA GLN A 97 -5.27 7.77 -0.58
C GLN A 97 -4.99 8.92 0.39
N ASP A 98 -5.23 8.72 1.69
CA ASP A 98 -5.00 9.74 2.72
C ASP A 98 -3.79 9.41 3.60
N PRO A 99 -2.68 10.18 3.49
CA PRO A 99 -1.51 9.99 4.33
C PRO A 99 -1.74 10.22 5.83
N LEU A 100 -2.74 11.03 6.20
CA LEU A 100 -3.01 11.32 7.61
C LEU A 100 -3.63 10.14 8.33
N SER A 101 -4.42 9.33 7.65
CA SER A 101 -5.00 8.11 8.21
C SER A 101 -3.98 6.97 8.35
N ALA A 102 -2.88 7.01 7.57
CA ALA A 102 -1.86 5.98 7.56
C ALA A 102 -0.70 6.23 8.56
N LEU A 103 -0.48 7.48 9.00
CA LEU A 103 0.62 7.86 9.88
C LEU A 103 0.14 8.04 11.32
N ASN A 104 0.83 7.39 12.27
CA ASN A 104 0.56 7.58 13.69
C ASN A 104 1.08 8.97 14.16
N PRO A 105 0.22 9.90 14.61
CA PRO A 105 0.62 11.27 14.94
C PRO A 105 1.52 11.39 16.18
N VAL A 106 1.57 10.39 17.03
CA VAL A 106 2.35 10.41 18.28
C VAL A 106 3.70 9.69 18.19
N HIS A 107 4.05 9.16 17.02
CA HIS A 107 5.35 8.55 16.76
C HIS A 107 6.13 9.36 15.72
N THR A 108 7.44 9.44 15.86
CA THR A 108 8.31 10.07 14.86
C THR A 108 8.31 9.26 13.57
N ILE A 109 8.57 9.92 12.45
CA ILE A 109 8.58 9.28 11.14
C ILE A 109 9.62 8.16 11.04
N GLY A 110 10.84 8.40 11.52
CA GLY A 110 11.89 7.39 11.51
C GLY A 110 11.54 6.15 12.33
N ARG A 111 10.86 6.34 13.48
CA ARG A 111 10.36 5.22 14.29
C ARG A 111 9.34 4.38 13.54
N GLN A 112 8.38 5.00 12.88
CA GLN A 112 7.33 4.28 12.14
C GLN A 112 7.91 3.45 10.99
N ILE A 113 8.88 4.01 10.24
CA ILE A 113 9.55 3.28 9.16
C ILE A 113 10.42 2.15 9.73
N ALA A 114 11.17 2.39 10.82
CA ALA A 114 11.97 1.37 11.46
C ALA A 114 11.10 0.21 12.01
N GLU A 115 9.96 0.53 12.60
CA GLU A 115 9.00 -0.45 13.11
C GLU A 115 8.43 -1.34 12.01
N ALA A 116 8.10 -0.77 10.84
CA ALA A 116 7.65 -1.52 9.67
C ALA A 116 8.72 -2.51 9.15
N LEU A 117 10.01 -2.17 9.29
CA LEU A 117 11.11 -3.07 8.96
C LEU A 117 11.27 -4.20 10.00
N LEU A 118 11.23 -3.85 11.29
CA LEU A 118 11.47 -4.79 12.40
C LEU A 118 10.37 -5.86 12.53
N ILE A 119 9.15 -5.56 12.09
CA ILE A 119 8.05 -6.54 12.07
C ILE A 119 8.34 -7.70 11.11
N HIS A 120 9.08 -7.46 10.02
CA HIS A 120 9.25 -8.44 8.94
C HIS A 120 10.70 -8.89 8.73
N LYS A 121 11.69 -8.18 9.30
CA LYS A 121 13.11 -8.47 9.09
C LYS A 121 13.83 -8.67 10.43
N GLU A 122 14.65 -9.68 10.50
CA GLU A 122 15.54 -9.93 11.65
C GLU A 122 16.79 -9.04 11.56
N ILE A 123 16.64 -7.75 11.85
CA ILE A 123 17.70 -6.74 11.86
C ILE A 123 17.75 -6.02 13.20
N SER A 124 18.89 -5.41 13.52
CA SER A 124 18.99 -4.59 14.73
C SER A 124 18.19 -3.31 14.62
N THR A 125 17.75 -2.77 15.74
CA THR A 125 17.04 -1.48 15.80
C THR A 125 17.87 -0.36 15.17
N GLU A 126 19.20 -0.38 15.36
CA GLU A 126 20.12 0.60 14.76
C GLU A 126 20.12 0.49 13.22
N ALA A 127 20.18 -0.74 12.69
CA ALA A 127 20.12 -0.99 11.25
C ALA A 127 18.76 -0.55 10.67
N ALA A 128 17.65 -0.79 11.38
CA ALA A 128 16.32 -0.35 10.98
C ALA A 128 16.21 1.18 10.92
N HIS A 129 16.74 1.89 11.93
CA HIS A 129 16.76 3.36 11.91
C HIS A 129 17.65 3.92 10.80
N LYS A 130 18.81 3.32 10.54
CA LYS A 130 19.68 3.72 9.42
C LYS A 130 18.92 3.55 8.10
N ARG A 131 18.27 2.40 7.90
CA ARG A 131 17.49 2.13 6.70
C ARG A 131 16.30 3.08 6.56
N ALA A 132 15.66 3.48 7.64
CA ALA A 132 14.59 4.48 7.63
C ALA A 132 15.09 5.83 7.08
N ILE A 133 16.27 6.28 7.46
CA ILE A 133 16.89 7.52 6.93
C ILE A 133 17.18 7.39 5.43
N GLU A 134 17.74 6.25 5.00
CA GLU A 134 17.99 5.97 3.56
C GLU A 134 16.68 5.99 2.74
N LEU A 135 15.60 5.40 3.27
CA LEU A 135 14.29 5.42 2.62
C LEU A 135 13.73 6.84 2.50
N LEU A 136 13.89 7.68 3.51
CA LEU A 136 13.50 9.09 3.45
C LEU A 136 14.31 9.86 2.40
N GLU A 137 15.58 9.53 2.22
CA GLU A 137 16.41 10.09 1.17
C GLU A 137 15.95 9.66 -0.22
N ILE A 138 15.66 8.36 -0.42
CA ILE A 138 15.14 7.80 -1.67
C ILE A 138 13.86 8.51 -2.11
N VAL A 139 12.94 8.79 -1.18
CA VAL A 139 11.69 9.50 -1.51
C VAL A 139 11.86 11.03 -1.56
N GLY A 140 13.10 11.53 -1.46
CA GLY A 140 13.43 12.94 -1.63
C GLY A 140 12.97 13.83 -0.46
N ILE A 141 12.98 13.33 0.77
CA ILE A 141 12.78 14.15 1.96
C ILE A 141 14.08 14.93 2.25
N PRO A 142 14.05 16.27 2.32
CA PRO A 142 15.22 17.07 2.62
C PRO A 142 15.69 16.86 4.06
N ARG A 143 17.00 16.78 4.30
CA ARG A 143 17.61 16.53 5.61
C ARG A 143 17.04 15.28 6.30
N PRO A 144 17.13 14.08 5.67
CA PRO A 144 16.41 12.89 6.11
C PRO A 144 16.72 12.47 7.54
N ALA A 145 17.97 12.61 8.00
CA ALA A 145 18.36 12.27 9.37
C ALA A 145 17.69 13.16 10.45
N GLU A 146 17.54 14.45 10.18
CA GLU A 146 16.81 15.38 11.05
C GLU A 146 15.30 15.08 10.99
N ARG A 147 14.75 14.93 9.79
CA ARG A 147 13.34 14.67 9.57
C ARG A 147 12.87 13.31 10.10
N ALA A 148 13.73 12.33 10.20
CA ALA A 148 13.42 11.06 10.85
C ALA A 148 12.97 11.23 12.32
N GLN A 149 13.44 12.30 13.01
CA GLN A 149 13.05 12.61 14.38
C GLN A 149 11.79 13.48 14.48
N SER A 150 11.28 13.99 13.37
CA SER A 150 10.08 14.82 13.32
C SER A 150 8.79 13.98 13.33
N TYR A 151 7.69 14.59 13.76
CA TYR A 151 6.36 13.99 13.80
C TYR A 151 5.58 14.29 12.51
N PRO A 152 4.55 13.50 12.18
CA PRO A 152 3.76 13.69 10.96
C PRO A 152 3.19 15.11 10.78
N HIS A 153 2.79 15.79 11.85
CA HIS A 153 2.22 17.13 11.79
C HIS A 153 3.23 18.22 11.37
N GLU A 154 4.54 17.95 11.47
CA GLU A 154 5.62 18.86 11.05
C GLU A 154 5.93 18.75 9.54
N PHE A 155 5.23 17.87 8.81
CA PHE A 155 5.41 17.62 7.38
C PHE A 155 4.29 18.27 6.58
N SER A 156 4.62 18.81 5.39
CA SER A 156 3.60 19.21 4.41
C SER A 156 2.84 18.00 3.86
N GLY A 157 1.69 18.20 3.20
CA GLY A 157 0.92 17.13 2.58
C GLY A 157 1.76 16.27 1.62
N GLY A 158 2.50 16.90 0.72
CA GLY A 158 3.39 16.20 -0.21
C GLY A 158 4.54 15.45 0.48
N MET A 159 5.07 15.98 1.59
CA MET A 159 6.09 15.26 2.37
C MET A 159 5.49 14.04 3.09
N ARG A 160 4.28 14.14 3.64
CA ARG A 160 3.58 12.99 4.24
C ARG A 160 3.30 11.88 3.22
N GLN A 161 2.92 12.28 1.99
CA GLN A 161 2.74 11.34 0.90
C GLN A 161 4.03 10.58 0.58
N ARG A 162 5.18 11.27 0.51
CA ARG A 162 6.49 10.64 0.31
C ARG A 162 6.87 9.72 1.46
N VAL A 163 6.59 10.10 2.70
CA VAL A 163 6.79 9.23 3.87
C VAL A 163 5.94 7.95 3.77
N MET A 164 4.68 8.06 3.37
CA MET A 164 3.83 6.89 3.15
C MET A 164 4.37 5.98 2.06
N ILE A 165 4.95 6.54 0.99
CA ILE A 165 5.64 5.75 -0.04
C ILE A 165 6.87 5.07 0.55
N ALA A 166 7.69 5.77 1.36
CA ALA A 166 8.84 5.18 2.05
C ALA A 166 8.44 3.98 2.92
N LEU A 167 7.33 4.10 3.67
CA LEU A 167 6.75 3.00 4.44
C LEU A 167 6.32 1.83 3.53
N ALA A 168 5.64 2.14 2.44
CA ALA A 168 5.12 1.11 1.54
C ALA A 168 6.23 0.31 0.84
N ILE A 169 7.38 0.93 0.54
CA ILE A 169 8.52 0.27 -0.12
C ILE A 169 9.58 -0.27 0.86
N ALA A 170 9.41 -0.07 2.17
CA ALA A 170 10.43 -0.37 3.18
C ALA A 170 10.92 -1.82 3.14
N ASN A 171 10.03 -2.76 2.92
CA ASN A 171 10.33 -4.19 2.87
C ASN A 171 10.53 -4.73 1.43
N GLU A 172 10.62 -3.86 0.43
CA GLU A 172 10.83 -4.24 -0.98
C GLU A 172 9.73 -5.19 -1.47
N PRO A 173 8.45 -4.79 -1.41
CA PRO A 173 7.33 -5.66 -1.73
C PRO A 173 7.36 -6.07 -3.21
N LYS A 174 6.87 -7.28 -3.50
CA LYS A 174 6.71 -7.76 -4.89
C LYS A 174 5.54 -7.11 -5.61
N VAL A 175 4.52 -6.70 -4.86
CA VAL A 175 3.34 -6.00 -5.36
C VAL A 175 3.12 -4.73 -4.56
N LEU A 176 2.99 -3.61 -5.25
CA LEU A 176 2.64 -2.32 -4.66
C LEU A 176 1.28 -1.88 -5.21
N LEU A 177 0.27 -1.82 -4.34
CA LEU A 177 -1.04 -1.26 -4.65
C LEU A 177 -1.00 0.24 -4.35
N ALA A 178 -1.37 1.07 -5.32
CA ALA A 178 -1.39 2.52 -5.13
C ALA A 178 -2.80 3.05 -5.38
N ASP A 179 -3.46 3.48 -4.30
CA ASP A 179 -4.80 4.04 -4.36
C ASP A 179 -4.72 5.57 -4.44
N GLU A 180 -4.85 6.09 -5.65
CA GLU A 180 -4.78 7.50 -5.96
C GLU A 180 -3.55 8.22 -5.34
N PRO A 181 -2.32 7.72 -5.55
CA PRO A 181 -1.13 8.15 -4.79
C PRO A 181 -0.73 9.61 -5.03
N THR A 182 -1.37 10.29 -5.97
CA THR A 182 -1.06 11.68 -6.36
C THR A 182 -2.26 12.62 -6.24
N THR A 183 -3.41 12.15 -5.79
CA THR A 183 -4.60 12.97 -5.58
C THR A 183 -4.32 14.04 -4.52
N ALA A 184 -4.77 15.26 -4.74
CA ALA A 184 -4.54 16.44 -3.90
C ALA A 184 -3.09 16.98 -3.86
N LEU A 185 -2.24 16.59 -4.81
CA LEU A 185 -0.89 17.13 -4.96
C LEU A 185 -0.79 18.01 -6.21
N ASP A 186 0.10 19.01 -6.17
CA ASP A 186 0.42 19.78 -7.35
C ASP A 186 1.18 18.94 -8.40
N VAL A 187 1.14 19.39 -9.68
CA VAL A 187 1.69 18.65 -10.82
C VAL A 187 3.19 18.34 -10.66
N THR A 188 3.94 19.24 -10.01
CA THR A 188 5.38 19.05 -9.80
C THR A 188 5.64 17.91 -8.81
N VAL A 189 4.88 17.88 -7.71
CA VAL A 189 4.98 16.81 -6.71
C VAL A 189 4.48 15.48 -7.29
N GLN A 190 3.42 15.49 -8.10
CA GLN A 190 2.95 14.27 -8.80
C GLN A 190 4.05 13.64 -9.65
N ALA A 191 4.75 14.42 -10.48
CA ALA A 191 5.85 13.93 -11.29
C ALA A 191 6.96 13.30 -10.44
N GLN A 192 7.34 13.95 -9.34
CA GLN A 192 8.36 13.43 -8.43
C GLN A 192 7.95 12.11 -7.75
N ILE A 193 6.67 11.97 -7.38
CA ILE A 193 6.15 10.73 -6.80
C ILE A 193 6.17 9.59 -7.81
N LEU A 194 5.77 9.86 -9.05
CA LEU A 194 5.84 8.86 -10.11
C LEU A 194 7.27 8.40 -10.39
N ASP A 195 8.25 9.30 -10.30
CA ASP A 195 9.67 8.95 -10.46
C ASP A 195 10.18 8.10 -9.28
N VAL A 196 9.76 8.40 -8.05
CA VAL A 196 10.06 7.56 -6.87
C VAL A 196 9.46 6.16 -7.03
N LEU A 197 8.21 6.05 -7.50
CA LEU A 197 7.56 4.75 -7.73
C LEU A 197 8.25 3.95 -8.85
N LYS A 198 8.75 4.61 -9.90
CA LYS A 198 9.57 3.96 -10.95
C LYS A 198 10.88 3.44 -10.38
N THR A 199 11.58 4.26 -9.58
CA THR A 199 12.85 3.86 -8.93
C THR A 199 12.65 2.68 -7.98
N ALA A 200 11.51 2.62 -7.31
CA ALA A 200 11.17 1.51 -6.41
C ALA A 200 10.83 0.21 -7.16
N ARG A 201 10.37 0.31 -8.43
CA ARG A 201 10.10 -0.86 -9.28
C ARG A 201 11.38 -1.50 -9.84
N ASP A 202 12.36 -0.67 -10.25
CA ASP A 202 13.62 -1.08 -10.92
C ASP A 202 14.64 -1.59 -9.87
#